data_fd769f9cb1316d93b90856cfe4117713
#
_entry.id   fd769f9cb1316d93b90856cfe4117713
#
_cell.length_a   1.000
_cell.length_b   1.000
_cell.length_c   1.000
_cell.angle_alpha   90.00
_cell.angle_beta   90.00
_cell.angle_gamma   90.00
#
_symmetry.space_group_name_H-M   'P 1'
#
loop_
_entity.id
_entity.type
_entity.pdbx_description
1 polymer ?
#
loop_
_entity_poly.entity_id
_entity_poly.type
_entity_poly.pdbx_seq_one_letter_code
_entity_poly.pdbx_strand_id
1 'polypeptide(L)'
;MDQFKHIDVQGAQALLEQGDAKLVDIRDPQSFAVAHAESAYHLTNDTIVAFMDEVEFEQPILVMCYHALVSQGAAQYLVNQGFEQVYSVDGGFEAWHRAELPIVRS
;
A
#
# COMPACT_ATOMS: atom_id res chain seq x y z
N MET A 1 4.87 -12.92 17.78
CA MET A 1 5.41 -12.79 16.43
C MET A 1 4.61 -11.79 15.62
N ASP A 2 5.30 -10.85 15.04
CA ASP A 2 4.63 -9.77 14.35
C ASP A 2 4.10 -10.21 13.00
N GLN A 3 2.89 -9.76 12.70
CA GLN A 3 2.25 -10.03 11.42
C GLN A 3 1.61 -8.74 10.92
N PHE A 4 1.45 -8.67 9.59
CA PHE A 4 0.69 -7.56 9.02
C PHE A 4 -0.78 -7.72 9.37
N LYS A 5 -1.52 -6.63 9.23
CA LYS A 5 -2.96 -6.61 9.46
C LYS A 5 -3.69 -6.41 8.15
N HIS A 6 -4.99 -6.60 8.17
CA HIS A 6 -5.85 -6.34 7.03
C HIS A 6 -6.63 -5.05 7.26
N ILE A 7 -6.92 -4.33 6.18
CA ILE A 7 -7.71 -3.11 6.25
C ILE A 7 -8.52 -3.02 4.95
N ASP A 8 -9.75 -2.52 5.03
CA ASP A 8 -10.53 -2.31 3.81
C ASP A 8 -10.19 -0.95 3.21
N VAL A 9 -10.74 -0.66 2.01
CA VAL A 9 -10.36 0.57 1.32
C VAL A 9 -10.88 1.81 2.03
N GLN A 10 -12.00 1.74 2.71
CA GLN A 10 -12.51 2.86 3.48
C GLN A 10 -11.61 3.15 4.67
N GLY A 11 -11.18 2.11 5.37
CA GLY A 11 -10.24 2.25 6.49
C GLY A 11 -8.90 2.78 6.03
N ALA A 12 -8.43 2.31 4.86
CA ALA A 12 -7.18 2.81 4.28
C ALA A 12 -7.28 4.30 3.98
N GLN A 13 -8.37 4.73 3.36
CA GLN A 13 -8.56 6.15 3.05
C GLN A 13 -8.59 6.99 4.33
N ALA A 14 -9.26 6.49 5.37
CA ALA A 14 -9.32 7.22 6.64
C ALA A 14 -7.93 7.40 7.25
N LEU A 15 -7.10 6.36 7.21
CA LEU A 15 -5.72 6.47 7.71
C LEU A 15 -4.91 7.46 6.89
N LEU A 16 -5.07 7.43 5.56
CA LEU A 16 -4.35 8.37 4.70
C LEU A 16 -4.72 9.81 5.00
N GLU A 17 -5.99 10.05 5.31
CA GLU A 17 -6.46 11.40 5.63
C GLU A 17 -5.88 11.92 6.95
N GLN A 18 -5.42 11.04 7.83
CA GLN A 18 -4.73 11.48 9.05
C GLN A 18 -3.34 12.03 8.76
N GLY A 19 -2.79 11.76 7.57
CA GLY A 19 -1.57 12.42 7.11
C GLY A 19 -0.27 11.67 7.35
N ASP A 20 -0.26 10.61 8.14
CA ASP A 20 0.97 9.92 8.52
C ASP A 20 1.19 8.61 7.79
N ALA A 21 0.14 8.03 7.24
CA ALA A 21 0.22 6.74 6.58
C ALA A 21 0.79 6.85 5.17
N LYS A 22 1.48 5.79 4.74
CA LYS A 22 2.00 5.68 3.38
C LYS A 22 1.26 4.58 2.65
N LEU A 23 0.81 4.87 1.43
CA LEU A 23 0.16 3.88 0.58
C LEU A 23 1.14 3.47 -0.49
N VAL A 24 1.39 2.17 -0.62
CA VAL A 24 2.26 1.65 -1.66
C VAL A 24 1.48 0.69 -2.55
N ASP A 25 1.77 0.74 -3.84
CA ASP A 25 1.15 -0.10 -4.86
C ASP A 25 2.23 -0.98 -5.46
N ILE A 26 2.03 -2.30 -5.38
CA ILE A 26 3.03 -3.25 -5.84
C ILE A 26 2.68 -3.90 -7.18
N ARG A 27 1.70 -3.33 -7.90
CA ARG A 27 1.32 -3.85 -9.21
C ARG A 27 2.43 -3.60 -10.22
N ASP A 28 2.29 -4.21 -11.39
CA ASP A 28 3.26 -4.01 -12.48
C ASP A 28 3.25 -2.55 -12.95
N PRO A 29 4.35 -2.09 -13.59
CA PRO A 29 4.44 -0.69 -14.00
C PRO A 29 3.35 -0.23 -14.95
N GLN A 30 2.90 -1.13 -15.86
CA GLN A 30 1.87 -0.76 -16.81
C GLN A 30 0.54 -0.51 -16.13
N SER A 31 0.15 -1.37 -15.21
CA SER A 31 -1.10 -1.19 -14.46
C SER A 31 -1.06 0.07 -13.63
N PHE A 32 0.05 0.32 -12.96
CA PHE A 32 0.21 1.52 -12.14
C PHE A 32 0.11 2.78 -12.99
N ALA A 33 0.76 2.76 -14.17
CA ALA A 33 0.76 3.93 -15.04
C ALA A 33 -0.63 4.26 -15.58
N VAL A 34 -1.43 3.22 -15.88
CA VAL A 34 -2.79 3.45 -16.40
C VAL A 34 -3.65 4.15 -15.36
N ALA A 35 -3.64 3.67 -14.14
CA ALA A 35 -4.38 4.29 -13.04
C ALA A 35 -3.87 3.76 -11.71
N HIS A 36 -3.77 4.63 -10.72
CA HIS A 36 -3.38 4.22 -9.38
C HIS A 36 -4.06 5.12 -8.36
N ALA A 37 -4.12 4.68 -7.10
CA ALA A 37 -4.67 5.51 -6.03
C ALA A 37 -3.84 6.79 -5.90
N GLU A 38 -4.51 7.90 -5.61
CA GLU A 38 -3.91 9.24 -5.72
C GLU A 38 -2.58 9.40 -4.98
N SER A 39 -2.46 8.85 -3.80
CA SER A 39 -1.24 9.03 -3.00
C SER A 39 -0.33 7.81 -3.03
N ALA A 40 -0.59 6.84 -3.92
CA ALA A 40 0.16 5.60 -3.93
C ALA A 40 1.58 5.79 -4.45
N TYR A 41 2.54 5.25 -3.72
CA TYR A 41 3.92 5.15 -4.14
C TYR A 41 4.12 3.80 -4.83
N HIS A 42 4.74 3.80 -6.00
CA HIS A 42 4.94 2.55 -6.73
C HIS A 42 6.14 1.80 -6.13
N LEU A 43 5.86 0.74 -5.40
CA LEU A 43 6.88 -0.04 -4.71
C LEU A 43 7.33 -1.20 -5.58
N THR A 44 8.61 -1.18 -5.97
CA THR A 44 9.21 -2.21 -6.81
C THR A 44 10.52 -2.64 -6.17
N ASN A 45 11.17 -3.66 -6.76
CA ASN A 45 12.51 -4.06 -6.31
C ASN A 45 13.52 -2.91 -6.45
N ASP A 46 13.28 -2.00 -7.40
CA ASP A 46 14.17 -0.86 -7.61
C ASP A 46 13.93 0.28 -6.63
N THR A 47 12.75 0.38 -6.05
CA THR A 47 12.38 1.51 -5.20
C THR A 47 12.24 1.16 -3.73
N ILE A 48 12.21 -0.14 -3.39
CA ILE A 48 11.88 -0.54 -2.02
C ILE A 48 12.93 -0.09 -0.99
N VAL A 49 14.22 -0.10 -1.36
CA VAL A 49 15.26 0.31 -0.41
C VAL A 49 15.13 1.79 -0.09
N ALA A 50 14.94 2.63 -1.12
CA ALA A 50 14.76 4.06 -0.91
C ALA A 50 13.49 4.33 -0.08
N PHE A 51 12.42 3.58 -0.34
CA PHE A 51 11.19 3.72 0.44
C PHE A 51 11.43 3.43 1.91
N MET A 52 12.12 2.31 2.20
CA MET A 52 12.37 1.93 3.58
C MET A 52 13.28 2.93 4.30
N ASP A 53 14.17 3.58 3.56
CA ASP A 53 15.05 4.60 4.14
C ASP A 53 14.30 5.88 4.52
N GLU A 54 13.20 6.18 3.84
CA GLU A 54 12.48 7.42 4.04
C GLU A 54 11.33 7.32 5.05
N VAL A 55 10.85 6.11 5.32
CA VAL A 55 9.66 5.91 6.14
C VAL A 55 10.07 5.46 7.53
N GLU A 56 9.49 6.11 8.55
CA GLU A 56 9.78 5.74 9.94
C GLU A 56 9.12 4.42 10.29
N PHE A 57 9.74 3.65 11.16
CA PHE A 57 9.21 2.34 11.55
C PHE A 57 7.82 2.41 12.16
N GLU A 58 7.46 3.53 12.76
CA GLU A 58 6.16 3.72 13.40
C GLU A 58 5.06 4.16 12.44
N GLN A 59 5.41 4.61 11.23
CA GLN A 59 4.40 5.10 10.29
C GLN A 59 3.58 3.96 9.72
N PRO A 60 2.26 4.10 9.63
CA PRO A 60 1.44 3.06 9.00
C PRO A 60 1.76 2.93 7.52
N ILE A 61 1.91 1.70 7.05
CA ILE A 61 2.14 1.40 5.65
C ILE A 61 0.97 0.54 5.15
N LEU A 62 0.35 0.99 4.07
CA LEU A 62 -0.78 0.32 3.45
C LEU A 62 -0.30 -0.26 2.13
N VAL A 63 -0.35 -1.59 1.99
CA VAL A 63 0.18 -2.28 0.81
C VAL A 63 -0.98 -2.74 -0.06
N MET A 64 -0.97 -2.32 -1.31
CA MET A 64 -2.04 -2.56 -2.26
C MET A 64 -1.53 -3.28 -3.50
N CYS A 65 -2.27 -4.31 -3.96
CA CYS A 65 -2.10 -4.87 -5.29
C CYS A 65 -3.47 -4.86 -5.97
N TYR A 66 -3.69 -5.68 -7.00
CA TYR A 66 -4.99 -5.63 -7.66
C TYR A 66 -6.09 -6.26 -6.80
N HIS A 67 -5.84 -7.45 -6.23
CA HIS A 67 -6.83 -8.21 -5.45
C HIS A 67 -6.40 -8.55 -4.03
N ALA A 68 -5.29 -8.01 -3.55
CA ALA A 68 -4.76 -8.24 -2.20
C ALA A 68 -4.00 -9.57 -1.99
N LEU A 69 -3.93 -10.44 -2.99
CA LEU A 69 -3.21 -11.71 -2.80
C LEU A 69 -1.70 -11.52 -2.72
N VAL A 70 -1.16 -10.71 -3.64
CA VAL A 70 0.29 -10.47 -3.68
C VAL A 70 0.70 -9.49 -2.60
N SER A 71 -0.18 -8.56 -2.24
CA SER A 71 0.15 -7.55 -1.23
C SER A 71 0.42 -8.17 0.14
N GLN A 72 -0.15 -9.35 0.43
CA GLN A 72 0.09 -10.00 1.72
C GLN A 72 1.55 -10.41 1.89
N GLY A 73 2.19 -10.92 0.81
CA GLY A 73 3.60 -11.25 0.87
C GLY A 73 4.48 -10.04 1.06
N ALA A 74 4.19 -8.96 0.35
CA ALA A 74 4.94 -7.71 0.49
C ALA A 74 4.75 -7.10 1.88
N ALA A 75 3.52 -7.16 2.41
CA ALA A 75 3.25 -6.65 3.74
C ALA A 75 4.05 -7.41 4.79
N GLN A 76 4.09 -8.75 4.69
CA GLN A 76 4.86 -9.55 5.63
C GLN A 76 6.35 -9.25 5.53
N TYR A 77 6.86 -9.03 4.32
CA TYR A 77 8.25 -8.64 4.15
C TYR A 77 8.56 -7.36 4.92
N LEU A 78 7.70 -6.35 4.83
CA LEU A 78 7.92 -5.09 5.53
C LEU A 78 7.86 -5.27 7.04
N VAL A 79 6.94 -6.10 7.54
CA VAL A 79 6.89 -6.43 8.97
C VAL A 79 8.22 -7.03 9.40
N ASN A 80 8.76 -7.96 8.60
CA ASN A 80 10.02 -8.62 8.91
C ASN A 80 11.20 -7.65 8.90
N GLN A 81 11.08 -6.51 8.21
CA GLN A 81 12.10 -5.48 8.19
C GLN A 81 12.01 -4.51 9.37
N GLY A 82 11.00 -4.66 10.23
CA GLY A 82 10.89 -3.87 11.44
C GLY A 82 9.77 -2.83 11.47
N PHE A 83 9.01 -2.70 10.38
CA PHE A 83 7.89 -1.75 10.35
C PHE A 83 6.77 -2.27 11.26
N GLU A 84 6.22 -1.38 12.07
CA GLU A 84 5.35 -1.78 13.17
C GLU A 84 3.87 -1.81 12.80
N GLN A 85 3.46 -1.02 11.81
CA GLN A 85 2.06 -0.91 11.44
C GLN A 85 1.91 -1.13 9.94
N VAL A 86 1.84 -2.39 9.53
CA VAL A 86 1.74 -2.75 8.12
C VAL A 86 0.39 -3.40 7.86
N TYR A 87 -0.29 -2.93 6.83
CA TYR A 87 -1.62 -3.41 6.46
C TYR A 87 -1.63 -3.86 5.02
N SER A 88 -2.33 -4.97 4.75
CA SER A 88 -2.67 -5.35 3.38
C SER A 88 -4.08 -4.84 3.09
N VAL A 89 -4.23 -4.10 1.99
CA VAL A 89 -5.53 -3.50 1.66
C VAL A 89 -6.42 -4.55 1.00
N ASP A 90 -7.48 -4.93 1.69
CA ASP A 90 -8.40 -5.95 1.20
C ASP A 90 -9.09 -5.48 -0.08
N GLY A 91 -9.13 -6.38 -1.08
CA GLY A 91 -9.69 -6.05 -2.37
C GLY A 91 -8.78 -5.24 -3.28
N GLY A 92 -7.68 -4.71 -2.74
CA GLY A 92 -6.66 -4.03 -3.52
C GLY A 92 -7.18 -2.85 -4.33
N PHE A 93 -6.50 -2.58 -5.45
CA PHE A 93 -6.89 -1.46 -6.31
C PHE A 93 -8.28 -1.65 -6.91
N GLU A 94 -8.71 -2.88 -7.16
CA GLU A 94 -10.04 -3.11 -7.69
C GLU A 94 -11.10 -2.57 -6.74
N ALA A 95 -10.99 -2.88 -5.45
CA ALA A 95 -11.94 -2.37 -4.46
C ALA A 95 -11.83 -0.86 -4.29
N TRP A 96 -10.63 -0.31 -4.35
CA TRP A 96 -10.41 1.13 -4.26
C TRP A 96 -11.13 1.86 -5.40
N HIS A 97 -10.95 1.36 -6.63
CA HIS A 97 -11.58 1.96 -7.80
C HIS A 97 -13.10 1.81 -7.77
N ARG A 98 -13.58 0.63 -7.35
CA ARG A 98 -15.01 0.37 -7.27
C ARG A 98 -15.70 1.26 -6.24
N ALA A 99 -14.99 1.61 -5.17
CA ALA A 99 -15.50 2.52 -4.14
C ALA A 99 -15.41 3.98 -4.56
N GLU A 100 -14.90 4.26 -5.75
CA GLU A 100 -14.77 5.61 -6.30
C GLU A 100 -13.88 6.52 -5.45
N LEU A 101 -12.87 5.94 -4.81
CA LEU A 101 -11.89 6.70 -4.07
C LEU A 101 -10.90 7.36 -5.02
N PRO A 102 -10.17 8.40 -4.59
CA PRO A 102 -9.34 9.21 -5.51
C PRO A 102 -8.28 8.38 -6.24
N ILE A 103 -8.22 8.54 -7.56
CA ILE A 103 -7.21 7.90 -8.39
C ILE A 103 -6.59 8.92 -9.33
N VAL A 104 -5.39 8.57 -9.83
CA VAL A 104 -4.69 9.32 -10.86
C VAL A 104 -4.64 8.44 -12.10
N ARG A 105 -4.94 9.02 -13.27
CA ARG A 105 -4.84 8.33 -14.55
C ARG A 105 -3.79 9.01 -15.42
N SER A 106 -3.09 8.19 -16.20
CA SER A 106 -2.15 8.79 -17.16
C SER A 106 -2.84 9.19 -18.43
#